data_acb821d4ba0dbe67eb97747f4a12f18c
#
_entry.id   acb821d4ba0dbe67eb97747f4a12f18c
#
_cell.length_a   1.000
_cell.length_b   1.000
_cell.length_c   1.000
_cell.angle_alpha   90.00
_cell.angle_beta   90.00
_cell.angle_gamma   90.00
#
_symmetry.space_group_name_H-M   'P 1'
#
loop_
_entity.id
_entity.type
_entity.pdbx_description
1 polymer ?
#
loop_
_entity_poly.entity_id
_entity_poly.type
_entity_poly.pdbx_seq_one_letter_code
_entity_poly.pdbx_strand_id
1 'polypeptide(L)'
;MVIDVPDIKGHVVRIYEIEQKMKNSKLCNGDSFVSRRLYGMADFIDHDGSDSGYFILRTTKGDQLILKFTGNSQKKVGEGLADDQSTARIIGGTGALVAVEGDYQYVGNFNRDKEIIKPIMNKLRYKIVAKDVKK
;
A
#
# COMPACT_ATOMS: atom_id res chain seq x y z
N MET A 1 -3.17 11.15 12.60
CA MET A 1 -2.35 12.08 13.42
C MET A 1 -1.28 12.71 12.55
N VAL A 2 -1.16 14.02 12.62
CA VAL A 2 -0.13 14.78 11.88
C VAL A 2 0.65 15.60 12.91
N ILE A 3 1.97 15.51 12.83
CA ILE A 3 2.88 16.26 13.70
C ILE A 3 3.77 17.12 12.82
N ASP A 4 3.75 18.42 13.05
CA ASP A 4 4.71 19.36 12.45
C ASP A 4 5.98 19.32 13.30
N VAL A 5 7.09 18.94 12.66
CA VAL A 5 8.38 18.87 13.35
C VAL A 5 9.09 20.21 13.23
N PRO A 6 9.50 20.84 14.35
CA PRO A 6 9.97 22.23 14.30
C PRO A 6 11.46 22.38 13.94
N ASP A 7 12.04 21.40 13.26
CA ASP A 7 13.45 21.42 12.83
C ASP A 7 13.65 22.09 11.47
N ILE A 8 12.81 21.71 10.49
CA ILE A 8 12.87 22.19 9.13
C ILE A 8 11.46 22.59 8.70
N LYS A 9 11.32 23.73 8.02
CA LYS A 9 10.03 24.16 7.48
C LYS A 9 9.46 23.12 6.52
N GLY A 10 8.22 22.73 6.75
CA GLY A 10 7.54 21.73 5.92
C GLY A 10 7.82 20.28 6.32
N HIS A 11 8.52 20.06 7.42
CA HIS A 11 8.75 18.71 7.94
C HIS A 11 7.51 18.23 8.70
N VAL A 12 6.94 17.14 8.24
CA VAL A 12 5.72 16.54 8.78
C VAL A 12 5.93 15.05 9.00
N VAL A 13 5.57 14.59 10.18
CA VAL A 13 5.42 13.16 10.47
C VAL A 13 3.93 12.86 10.59
N ARG A 14 3.49 11.83 9.89
CA ARG A 14 2.08 11.48 9.81
C ARG A 14 1.87 10.00 10.11
N ILE A 15 0.87 9.70 10.94
CA ILE A 15 0.32 8.36 11.11
C ILE A 15 -1.07 8.38 10.47
N TYR A 16 -1.34 7.42 9.60
CA TYR A 16 -2.59 7.42 8.83
C TYR A 16 -3.20 6.04 8.71
N GLU A 17 -4.51 6.02 8.56
CA GLU A 17 -5.32 4.87 8.18
C GLU A 17 -6.16 5.27 6.97
N ILE A 18 -6.13 4.45 5.93
CA ILE A 18 -6.90 4.68 4.70
C ILE A 18 -7.63 3.41 4.33
N GLU A 19 -8.91 3.52 4.05
CA GLU A 19 -9.72 2.44 3.50
C GLU A 19 -10.14 2.77 2.07
N GLN A 20 -9.95 1.82 1.17
CA GLN A 20 -10.30 1.97 -0.24
C GLN A 20 -11.07 0.74 -0.71
N LYS A 21 -12.13 0.96 -1.46
CA LYS A 21 -12.82 -0.11 -2.19
C LYS A 21 -12.02 -0.45 -3.44
N MET A 22 -11.97 -1.75 -3.74
CA MET A 22 -11.27 -2.25 -4.92
C MET A 22 -12.26 -2.76 -5.95
N LYS A 23 -11.90 -2.56 -7.23
CA LYS A 23 -12.67 -3.05 -8.38
C LYS A 23 -11.76 -3.89 -9.27
N ASN A 24 -12.32 -4.91 -9.92
CA ASN A 24 -11.64 -5.72 -10.93
C ASN A 24 -10.34 -6.37 -10.43
N SER A 25 -10.32 -6.80 -9.18
CA SER A 25 -9.14 -7.38 -8.53
C SER A 25 -9.28 -8.87 -8.34
N LYS A 26 -9.60 -9.58 -9.42
CA LYS A 26 -9.85 -11.01 -9.40
C LYS A 26 -8.58 -11.81 -9.17
N LEU A 27 -8.66 -12.79 -8.29
CA LEU A 27 -7.59 -13.73 -7.97
C LEU A 27 -7.65 -14.97 -8.88
N CYS A 28 -6.55 -15.71 -8.95
CA CYS A 28 -6.48 -16.93 -9.73
C CYS A 28 -7.40 -18.05 -9.23
N ASN A 29 -7.82 -18.02 -7.96
CA ASN A 29 -8.79 -18.96 -7.40
C ASN A 29 -10.26 -18.60 -7.68
N GLY A 30 -10.51 -17.53 -8.41
CA GLY A 30 -11.86 -17.04 -8.73
C GLY A 30 -12.42 -16.01 -7.75
N ASP A 31 -11.79 -15.82 -6.61
CA ASP A 31 -12.15 -14.78 -5.65
C ASP A 31 -11.73 -13.38 -6.13
N SER A 32 -12.25 -12.36 -5.47
CA SER A 32 -11.89 -10.96 -5.77
C SER A 32 -11.59 -10.20 -4.49
N PHE A 33 -10.60 -9.32 -4.54
CA PHE A 33 -10.42 -8.34 -3.49
C PHE A 33 -11.47 -7.25 -3.59
N VAL A 34 -12.08 -6.90 -2.47
CA VAL A 34 -13.14 -5.89 -2.39
C VAL A 34 -12.72 -4.65 -1.64
N SER A 35 -11.70 -4.74 -0.80
CA SER A 35 -11.21 -3.60 -0.04
C SER A 35 -9.72 -3.69 0.23
N ARG A 36 -9.14 -2.52 0.44
CA ARG A 36 -7.77 -2.35 0.88
C ARG A 36 -7.76 -1.37 2.04
N ARG A 37 -7.09 -1.74 3.12
CA ARG A 37 -6.91 -0.87 4.29
C ARG A 37 -5.42 -0.68 4.54
N LEU A 38 -4.99 0.56 4.58
CA LEU A 38 -3.60 0.94 4.82
C LEU A 38 -3.45 1.50 6.22
N TYR A 39 -2.36 1.09 6.87
CA TYR A 39 -1.90 1.62 8.15
C TYR A 39 -0.46 2.04 7.97
N GLY A 40 -0.18 3.32 8.01
CA GLY A 40 1.15 3.78 7.66
C GLY A 40 1.66 4.93 8.49
N MET A 41 2.97 5.11 8.38
CA MET A 41 3.71 6.25 8.91
C MET A 41 4.49 6.89 7.78
N ALA A 42 4.42 8.21 7.71
CA ALA A 42 5.13 9.00 6.72
C ALA A 42 6.00 10.04 7.40
N ASP A 43 7.16 10.28 6.83
CA ASP A 43 8.11 11.30 7.26
C ASP A 43 8.53 12.08 6.02
N PHE A 44 7.98 13.27 5.86
CA PHE A 44 8.15 14.09 4.67
C PHE A 44 8.64 15.49 5.01
N ILE A 45 9.56 15.98 4.19
CA ILE A 45 9.94 17.38 4.16
C ILE A 45 9.51 17.93 2.81
N ASP A 46 8.54 18.83 2.79
CA ASP A 46 7.96 19.44 1.59
C ASP A 46 7.58 18.38 0.53
N HIS A 47 6.90 17.32 0.96
CA HIS A 47 6.44 16.16 0.18
C HIS A 47 7.52 15.19 -0.30
N ASP A 48 8.79 15.44 0.04
CA ASP A 48 9.86 14.48 -0.18
C ASP A 48 10.09 13.65 1.08
N GLY A 49 10.14 12.35 0.95
CA GLY A 49 10.42 11.50 2.09
C GLY A 49 9.98 10.07 1.89
N SER A 50 9.90 9.37 3.00
CA SER A 50 9.59 7.95 3.06
C SER A 50 8.32 7.67 3.84
N ASP A 51 7.67 6.59 3.48
CA ASP A 51 6.58 6.02 4.25
C ASP A 51 6.75 4.51 4.39
N SER A 52 6.09 3.96 5.38
CA SER A 52 6.10 2.52 5.65
C SER A 52 4.87 2.14 6.44
N GLY A 53 4.56 0.86 6.40
CA GLY A 53 3.43 0.34 7.15
C GLY A 53 2.94 -0.98 6.62
N TYR A 54 1.64 -1.17 6.78
CA TYR A 54 0.97 -2.40 6.40
C TYR A 54 -0.27 -2.09 5.59
N PHE A 55 -0.61 -2.96 4.66
CA PHE A 55 -1.94 -2.94 4.10
C PHE A 55 -2.54 -4.34 4.07
N ILE A 56 -3.85 -4.36 4.20
CA ILE A 56 -4.66 -5.56 4.27
C ILE A 56 -5.62 -5.55 3.10
N LEU A 57 -5.50 -6.57 2.25
CA LEU A 57 -6.45 -6.84 1.17
C LEU A 57 -7.48 -7.84 1.66
N ARG A 58 -8.75 -7.55 1.43
CA ARG A 58 -9.83 -8.42 1.85
C ARG A 58 -10.64 -8.89 0.65
N THR A 59 -10.94 -10.19 0.63
CA THR A 59 -11.77 -10.82 -0.41
C THR A 59 -13.26 -10.73 -0.10
N THR A 60 -14.08 -11.05 -1.10
CA THR A 60 -15.53 -11.18 -0.93
C THR A 60 -15.93 -12.21 0.11
N LYS A 61 -15.10 -13.23 0.34
CA LYS A 61 -15.33 -14.27 1.35
C LYS A 61 -14.81 -13.89 2.75
N GLY A 62 -14.20 -12.73 2.88
CA GLY A 62 -13.63 -12.26 4.14
C GLY A 62 -12.21 -12.72 4.42
N ASP A 63 -11.57 -13.43 3.50
CA ASP A 63 -10.17 -13.79 3.62
C ASP A 63 -9.29 -12.55 3.46
N GLN A 64 -8.17 -12.52 4.18
CA GLN A 64 -7.27 -11.38 4.21
C GLN A 64 -5.88 -11.76 3.74
N LEU A 65 -5.25 -10.83 3.03
CA LEU A 65 -3.84 -10.88 2.67
C LEU A 65 -3.15 -9.67 3.29
N ILE A 66 -2.09 -9.91 4.04
CA ILE A 66 -1.41 -8.88 4.82
C ILE A 66 -0.05 -8.65 4.18
N LEU A 67 0.23 -7.38 3.86
CA LEU A 67 1.49 -6.96 3.24
C LEU A 67 2.15 -5.89 4.08
N LYS A 68 3.48 -5.93 4.10
CA LYS A 68 4.31 -4.87 4.68
C LYS A 68 4.94 -4.06 3.57
N PHE A 69 4.75 -2.75 3.59
CA PHE A 69 5.25 -1.87 2.55
C PHE A 69 6.27 -0.86 3.05
N THR A 70 7.12 -0.44 2.13
CA THR A 70 7.96 0.74 2.23
C THR A 70 7.84 1.54 0.95
N GLY A 71 7.85 2.84 1.06
CA GLY A 71 7.71 3.70 -0.09
C GLY A 71 8.46 5.02 0.07
N ASN A 72 8.48 5.76 -1.00
CA ASN A 72 8.99 7.12 -1.00
C ASN A 72 8.17 8.01 -1.91
N SER A 73 8.19 9.28 -1.59
CA SER A 73 7.57 10.34 -2.36
C SER A 73 8.62 11.36 -2.73
N GLN A 74 8.61 11.80 -3.98
CA GLN A 74 9.50 12.85 -4.48
C GLN A 74 8.68 13.95 -5.12
N LYS A 75 8.92 15.18 -4.64
CA LYS A 75 8.29 16.36 -5.20
C LYS A 75 8.72 16.54 -6.65
N LYS A 76 7.74 16.74 -7.53
CA LYS A 76 7.99 17.16 -8.90
C LYS A 76 8.00 18.67 -9.04
N VAL A 77 8.75 19.16 -10.02
CA VAL A 77 8.65 20.52 -10.50
C VAL A 77 7.26 20.70 -11.11
N GLY A 78 6.44 21.52 -10.49
CA GLY A 78 5.06 21.75 -10.87
C GLY A 78 4.14 21.89 -9.66
N GLU A 79 2.95 22.32 -9.89
CA GLU A 79 2.00 22.65 -8.83
C GLU A 79 1.52 21.41 -8.08
N GLY A 80 1.99 21.24 -6.85
CA GLY A 80 1.48 20.25 -5.92
C GLY A 80 1.69 18.79 -6.32
N LEU A 81 2.54 18.50 -7.31
CA LEU A 81 2.75 17.14 -7.80
C LEU A 81 3.89 16.44 -7.08
N ALA A 82 3.69 15.15 -6.81
CA ALA A 82 4.72 14.27 -6.29
C ALA A 82 4.63 12.90 -6.96
N ASP A 83 5.78 12.25 -7.13
CA ASP A 83 5.85 10.85 -7.55
C ASP A 83 5.93 9.96 -6.31
N ASP A 84 5.04 8.97 -6.25
CA ASP A 84 5.01 7.98 -5.22
C ASP A 84 5.47 6.63 -5.78
N GLN A 85 6.36 5.97 -5.04
CA GLN A 85 6.76 4.60 -5.31
C GLN A 85 6.70 3.80 -4.02
N SER A 86 6.15 2.61 -4.10
CA SER A 86 6.20 1.69 -2.96
C SER A 86 6.37 0.26 -3.41
N THR A 87 7.00 -0.51 -2.54
CA THR A 87 7.11 -1.96 -2.66
C THR A 87 6.61 -2.60 -1.39
N ALA A 88 5.99 -3.76 -1.54
CA ALA A 88 5.50 -4.51 -0.41
C ALA A 88 5.73 -5.99 -0.60
N ARG A 89 5.77 -6.72 0.50
CA ARG A 89 5.81 -8.18 0.47
C ARG A 89 4.68 -8.74 1.30
N ILE A 90 4.19 -9.89 0.89
CA ILE A 90 3.18 -10.63 1.64
C ILE A 90 3.85 -11.21 2.89
N ILE A 91 3.30 -10.91 4.05
CA ILE A 91 3.79 -11.41 5.34
C ILE A 91 2.84 -12.40 5.99
N GLY A 92 1.62 -12.51 5.50
CA GLY A 92 0.63 -13.44 6.04
C GLY A 92 -0.68 -13.38 5.30
N GLY A 93 -1.56 -14.30 5.64
CA GLY A 93 -2.90 -14.36 5.10
C GLY A 93 -3.80 -15.22 5.96
N THR A 94 -5.09 -15.14 5.71
CA THR A 94 -6.11 -15.92 6.40
C THR A 94 -6.93 -16.76 5.41
N GLY A 95 -7.58 -17.81 5.90
CA GLY A 95 -8.45 -18.66 5.09
C GLY A 95 -7.74 -19.26 3.88
N ALA A 96 -8.30 -19.05 2.71
CA ALA A 96 -7.72 -19.54 1.45
C ALA A 96 -6.38 -18.86 1.08
N LEU A 97 -6.02 -17.77 1.74
CA LEU A 97 -4.82 -16.98 1.45
C LEU A 97 -3.67 -17.27 2.42
N VAL A 98 -3.81 -18.22 3.32
CA VAL A 98 -2.82 -18.50 4.37
C VAL A 98 -1.46 -18.94 3.82
N ALA A 99 -1.43 -19.56 2.65
CA ALA A 99 -0.21 -20.08 2.01
C ALA A 99 0.23 -19.26 0.80
N VAL A 100 -0.20 -18.01 0.71
CA VAL A 100 0.17 -17.13 -0.40
C VAL A 100 1.47 -16.41 -0.08
N GLU A 101 2.39 -16.42 -1.03
CA GLU A 101 3.63 -15.66 -1.01
C GLU A 101 3.71 -14.74 -2.22
N GLY A 102 4.37 -13.63 -2.06
CA GLY A 102 4.56 -12.71 -3.18
C GLY A 102 4.91 -11.30 -2.77
N ASP A 103 4.91 -10.45 -3.76
CA ASP A 103 5.24 -9.03 -3.63
C ASP A 103 4.26 -8.14 -4.40
N TYR A 104 4.33 -6.86 -4.09
CA TYR A 104 3.50 -5.83 -4.66
C TYR A 104 4.37 -4.63 -5.02
N GLN A 105 4.09 -4.03 -6.18
CA GLN A 105 4.76 -2.82 -6.63
C GLN A 105 3.72 -1.78 -6.99
N TYR A 106 3.97 -0.57 -6.58
CA TYR A 106 3.13 0.59 -6.85
C TYR A 106 3.98 1.76 -7.33
N VAL A 107 3.53 2.40 -8.40
CA VAL A 107 4.03 3.68 -8.88
C VAL A 107 2.83 4.57 -9.17
N GLY A 108 2.85 5.77 -8.67
CA GLY A 108 1.74 6.68 -8.87
C GLY A 108 2.16 8.14 -8.77
N ASN A 109 1.22 9.01 -9.09
CA ASN A 109 1.34 10.45 -8.90
C ASN A 109 0.35 10.89 -7.83
N PHE A 110 0.79 11.80 -6.99
CA PHE A 110 -0.04 12.45 -6.00
C PHE A 110 -0.13 13.94 -6.30
N ASN A 111 -1.35 14.45 -6.36
CA ASN A 111 -1.58 15.89 -6.45
C ASN A 111 -2.08 16.39 -5.10
N ARG A 112 -1.23 17.09 -4.39
CA ARG A 112 -1.49 17.62 -3.05
C ARG A 112 -2.65 18.60 -3.02
N ASP A 113 -2.73 19.50 -4.01
CA ASP A 113 -3.72 20.57 -4.01
C ASP A 113 -5.14 20.06 -4.26
N LYS A 114 -5.26 18.97 -5.01
CA LYS A 114 -6.52 18.33 -5.34
C LYS A 114 -6.77 17.04 -4.52
N GLU A 115 -5.80 16.60 -3.73
CA GLU A 115 -5.84 15.35 -2.96
C GLU A 115 -6.15 14.13 -3.84
N ILE A 116 -5.65 14.12 -5.07
CA ILE A 116 -5.90 13.05 -6.04
C ILE A 116 -4.66 12.17 -6.13
N ILE A 117 -4.87 10.85 -5.96
CA ILE A 117 -3.88 9.81 -6.21
C ILE A 117 -4.17 9.22 -7.59
N LYS A 118 -3.20 9.26 -8.49
CA LYS A 118 -3.29 8.66 -9.81
C LYS A 118 -2.30 7.50 -9.92
N PRO A 119 -2.77 6.25 -9.84
CA PRO A 119 -1.88 5.11 -10.02
C PRO A 119 -1.42 5.00 -11.47
N ILE A 120 -0.11 4.79 -11.66
CA ILE A 120 0.50 4.52 -12.97
C ILE A 120 0.73 3.02 -13.11
N MET A 121 1.26 2.40 -12.06
CA MET A 121 1.47 0.96 -12.00
C MET A 121 1.02 0.44 -10.64
N ASN A 122 0.28 -0.66 -10.66
CA ASN A 122 -0.23 -1.32 -9.47
C ASN A 122 -0.21 -2.82 -9.75
N LYS A 123 0.80 -3.52 -9.22
CA LYS A 123 1.05 -4.91 -9.60
C LYS A 123 1.31 -5.79 -8.39
N LEU A 124 0.44 -6.75 -8.21
CA LEU A 124 0.60 -7.83 -7.23
C LEU A 124 1.06 -9.10 -7.95
N ARG A 125 2.22 -9.60 -7.55
CA ARG A 125 2.71 -10.92 -7.97
C ARG A 125 2.61 -11.87 -6.79
N TYR A 126 1.94 -12.99 -6.98
CA TYR A 126 1.76 -13.95 -5.91
C TYR A 126 1.70 -15.37 -6.43
N LYS A 127 2.00 -16.30 -5.55
CA LYS A 127 1.79 -17.73 -5.77
C LYS A 127 1.21 -18.33 -4.51
N ILE A 128 0.41 -19.38 -4.69
CA ILE A 128 -0.09 -20.19 -3.59
C ILE A 128 0.91 -21.32 -3.41
N VAL A 129 1.52 -21.37 -2.23
CA VAL A 129 2.48 -22.43 -1.88
C VAL A 129 1.70 -23.60 -1.33
N ALA A 130 1.92 -24.78 -1.90
CA ALA A 130 1.32 -25.99 -1.37
C ALA A 130 1.84 -26.25 0.06
N LYS A 131 0.92 -26.40 1.01
CA LYS A 131 1.29 -26.84 2.34
C LYS A 131 1.80 -28.28 2.26
N ASP A 132 2.98 -28.53 2.83
CA ASP A 132 3.41 -29.88 3.13
C ASP A 132 2.42 -30.50 4.11
N VAL A 133 1.59 -31.38 3.60
CA VAL A 133 0.70 -32.16 4.45
C VAL A 133 1.57 -33.26 5.08
N LYS A 134 2.04 -33.03 6.29
CA LYS A 134 2.62 -34.08 7.09
C LYS A 134 1.49 -35.05 7.46
N LYS A 135 1.55 -36.19 6.88
CA LYS A 135 0.68 -37.30 7.28
C LYS A 135 1.07 -37.81 8.65
#